data_b2ef1dacad4bcf168bb8b55349600ee6
#
_entry.id   b2ef1dacad4bcf168bb8b55349600ee6
#
_cell.length_a   1.000
_cell.length_b   1.000
_cell.length_c   1.000
_cell.angle_alpha   90.00
_cell.angle_beta   90.00
_cell.angle_gamma   90.00
#
_symmetry.space_group_name_H-M   'P 1'
#
loop_
_entity.id
_entity.type
_entity.pdbx_description
1 polymer ?
#
loop_
_entity_poly.entity_id
_entity_poly.type
_entity_poly.pdbx_seq_one_letter_code
_entity_poly.pdbx_strand_id
1 'polypeptide(L)'
;NEYATLVSEGVEAGDVDSFIDTGSYTLNALLSGSINGGLPANKITAIAGEAATGKTFFALGIVKNFLDKNKDAGVIYFESESALTKDLVEARGVDSTRMVIVPVATVQEFRHQSIKVIDKYLEQDEDKRKPIMFVLDSLGMLSTTKEMTDTAEGKETRDMTRSQIVKAAFRVLTLKLGK
;
A
#
# COMPACT_ATOMS: atom_id res chain seq x y z
N ASN A 1 18.21 8.57 27.14
CA ASN A 1 18.15 9.20 25.81
C ASN A 1 16.70 9.13 25.34
N GLU A 2 16.12 10.26 25.02
CA GLU A 2 14.70 10.42 24.60
C GLU A 2 14.33 9.56 23.39
N TYR A 3 15.33 9.10 22.62
CA TYR A 3 15.14 8.27 21.41
C TYR A 3 15.57 6.82 21.58
N ALA A 4 15.95 6.39 22.77
CA ALA A 4 16.44 5.04 23.03
C ALA A 4 15.44 4.27 23.88
N THR A 5 15.01 3.11 23.39
CA THR A 5 14.11 2.19 24.09
C THR A 5 14.82 0.87 24.34
N LEU A 6 14.60 0.24 25.48
CA LEU A 6 15.05 -1.13 25.73
C LEU A 6 14.23 -2.10 24.88
N VAL A 7 14.88 -3.03 24.20
CA VAL A 7 14.19 -4.03 23.36
C VAL A 7 13.21 -4.87 24.18
N SER A 8 13.47 -5.07 25.47
CA SER A 8 12.54 -5.76 26.39
C SER A 8 11.24 -5.00 26.68
N GLU A 9 11.20 -3.69 26.40
CA GLU A 9 10.01 -2.84 26.54
C GLU A 9 9.17 -2.78 25.25
N GLY A 10 9.60 -3.50 24.20
CA GLY A 10 9.01 -3.46 22.88
C GLY A 10 9.70 -2.44 21.96
N VAL A 11 9.51 -2.58 20.68
CA VAL A 11 10.02 -1.67 19.65
C VAL A 11 8.85 -1.24 18.78
N GLU A 12 8.19 -0.13 19.15
CA GLU A 12 6.94 0.35 18.55
C GLU A 12 6.95 0.32 17.00
N ALA A 13 8.00 0.83 16.38
CA ALA A 13 8.13 0.81 14.92
C ALA A 13 8.48 -0.58 14.34
N GLY A 14 8.97 -1.51 15.15
CA GLY A 14 9.41 -2.86 14.77
C GLY A 14 8.35 -3.92 15.00
N ASP A 15 7.62 -3.80 16.08
CA ASP A 15 6.64 -4.79 16.51
C ASP A 15 5.38 -4.78 15.61
N VAL A 16 4.72 -5.92 15.55
CA VAL A 16 3.49 -6.09 14.77
C VAL A 16 2.34 -6.36 15.72
N ASP A 17 1.46 -5.39 15.88
CA ASP A 17 0.35 -5.44 16.82
C ASP A 17 -0.88 -6.14 16.26
N SER A 18 -1.02 -6.18 14.94
CA SER A 18 -2.16 -6.79 14.28
C SER A 18 -1.83 -7.34 12.89
N PHE A 19 -2.69 -8.23 12.41
CA PHE A 19 -2.57 -8.85 11.10
C PHE A 19 -3.87 -8.69 10.29
N ILE A 20 -3.71 -8.64 8.98
CA ILE A 20 -4.80 -8.55 8.01
C ILE A 20 -4.90 -9.90 7.32
N ASP A 21 -6.06 -10.54 7.42
CA ASP A 21 -6.35 -11.82 6.80
C ASP A 21 -6.20 -11.73 5.27
N THR A 22 -5.40 -12.62 4.69
CA THR A 22 -5.22 -12.71 3.24
C THR A 22 -6.35 -13.46 2.54
N GLY A 23 -7.23 -14.13 3.28
CA GLY A 23 -8.22 -15.07 2.76
C GLY A 23 -7.68 -16.48 2.49
N SER A 24 -6.41 -16.73 2.79
CA SER A 24 -5.76 -18.04 2.66
C SER A 24 -5.09 -18.45 3.96
N TYR A 25 -5.57 -19.50 4.60
CA TYR A 25 -4.99 -20.04 5.84
C TYR A 25 -3.50 -20.40 5.67
N THR A 26 -3.14 -20.99 4.55
CA THR A 26 -1.74 -21.34 4.25
C THR A 26 -0.87 -20.09 4.16
N LEU A 27 -1.32 -19.07 3.44
CA LEU A 27 -0.57 -17.84 3.29
C LEU A 27 -0.48 -17.06 4.60
N ASN A 28 -1.58 -17.03 5.38
CA ASN A 28 -1.57 -16.45 6.72
C ASN A 28 -0.51 -17.11 7.60
N ALA A 29 -0.48 -18.45 7.63
CA ALA A 29 0.52 -19.18 8.41
C ALA A 29 1.95 -18.92 7.95
N LEU A 30 2.19 -18.84 6.65
CA LEU A 30 3.52 -18.53 6.10
C LEU A 30 4.00 -17.11 6.44
N LEU A 31 3.09 -16.13 6.47
CA LEU A 31 3.43 -14.74 6.72
C LEU A 31 3.56 -14.39 8.21
N SER A 32 2.75 -15.00 9.06
CA SER A 32 2.62 -14.62 10.46
C SER A 32 2.85 -15.74 11.47
N GLY A 33 3.05 -16.97 11.00
CA GLY A 33 3.14 -18.16 11.88
C GLY A 33 1.78 -18.64 12.40
N SER A 34 0.66 -18.03 11.99
CA SER A 34 -0.70 -18.37 12.42
C SER A 34 -1.68 -18.39 11.26
N ILE A 35 -2.53 -19.41 11.19
CA ILE A 35 -3.60 -19.48 10.19
C ILE A 35 -4.63 -18.35 10.31
N ASN A 36 -4.72 -17.73 11.48
CA ASN A 36 -5.58 -16.59 11.77
C ASN A 36 -4.85 -15.24 11.70
N GLY A 37 -3.60 -15.23 11.25
CA GLY A 37 -2.79 -14.03 11.06
C GLY A 37 -2.96 -13.42 9.68
N GLY A 38 -1.85 -13.27 8.96
CA GLY A 38 -1.82 -12.73 7.59
C GLY A 38 -0.78 -11.66 7.39
N LEU A 39 -1.12 -10.60 6.64
CA LEU A 39 -0.22 -9.47 6.42
C LEU A 39 0.00 -8.68 7.71
N PRO A 40 1.24 -8.37 8.09
CA PRO A 40 1.51 -7.52 9.24
C PRO A 40 1.02 -6.09 8.99
N ALA A 41 0.27 -5.53 9.95
CA ALA A 41 -0.11 -4.13 9.94
C ALA A 41 1.13 -3.22 10.12
N ASN A 42 1.01 -1.97 9.73
CA ASN A 42 2.09 -0.95 9.78
C ASN A 42 3.38 -1.36 9.05
N LYS A 43 3.27 -2.28 8.10
CA LYS A 43 4.37 -2.74 7.24
C LYS A 43 4.00 -2.60 5.77
N ILE A 44 5.02 -2.56 4.91
CA ILE A 44 4.85 -2.61 3.47
C ILE A 44 5.07 -4.05 3.01
N THR A 45 4.03 -4.63 2.43
CA THR A 45 4.10 -5.97 1.82
C THR A 45 4.07 -5.85 0.32
N ALA A 46 4.98 -6.53 -0.37
CA ALA A 46 5.01 -6.60 -1.83
C ALA A 46 4.52 -7.96 -2.32
N ILE A 47 3.63 -7.92 -3.32
CA ILE A 47 3.14 -9.11 -4.03
C ILE A 47 3.71 -9.07 -5.43
N ALA A 48 4.57 -10.03 -5.76
CA ALA A 48 5.20 -10.15 -7.06
C ALA A 48 4.65 -11.35 -7.84
N GLY A 49 4.57 -11.21 -9.15
CA GLY A 49 4.11 -12.25 -10.08
C GLY A 49 3.98 -11.70 -11.49
N GLU A 50 3.91 -12.59 -12.47
CA GLU A 50 3.71 -12.24 -13.88
C GLU A 50 2.37 -11.53 -14.11
N ALA A 51 2.23 -10.87 -15.26
CA ALA A 51 0.97 -10.27 -15.66
C ALA A 51 -0.15 -11.32 -15.73
N ALA A 52 -1.38 -10.92 -15.46
CA ALA A 52 -2.58 -11.78 -15.52
C ALA A 52 -2.59 -12.97 -14.54
N THR A 53 -1.73 -13.00 -13.51
CA THR A 53 -1.72 -14.06 -12.48
C THR A 53 -2.71 -13.83 -11.33
N GLY A 54 -3.53 -12.77 -11.39
CA GLY A 54 -4.57 -12.50 -10.40
C GLY A 54 -4.14 -11.62 -9.22
N LYS A 55 -3.01 -10.89 -9.32
CA LYS A 55 -2.54 -10.00 -8.23
C LYS A 55 -3.60 -9.01 -7.78
N THR A 56 -4.27 -8.32 -8.70
CA THR A 56 -5.37 -7.39 -8.43
C THR A 56 -6.52 -8.06 -7.69
N PHE A 57 -6.94 -9.25 -8.13
CA PHE A 57 -8.00 -10.01 -7.45
C PHE A 57 -7.61 -10.40 -6.03
N PHE A 58 -6.36 -10.81 -5.85
CA PHE A 58 -5.83 -11.14 -4.52
C PHE A 58 -5.78 -9.90 -3.62
N ALA A 59 -5.30 -8.77 -4.13
CA ALA A 59 -5.28 -7.49 -3.42
C ALA A 59 -6.70 -7.06 -2.99
N LEU A 60 -7.70 -7.15 -3.89
CA LEU A 60 -9.10 -6.84 -3.56
C LEU A 60 -9.68 -7.78 -2.50
N GLY A 61 -9.27 -9.05 -2.48
CA GLY A 61 -9.63 -9.99 -1.41
C GLY A 61 -9.10 -9.55 -0.04
N ILE A 62 -7.86 -9.10 0.02
CA ILE A 62 -7.26 -8.54 1.24
C ILE A 62 -7.97 -7.25 1.67
N VAL A 63 -8.25 -6.36 0.72
CA VAL A 63 -9.02 -5.12 0.95
C VAL A 63 -10.38 -5.44 1.58
N LYS A 64 -11.10 -6.41 1.01
CA LYS A 64 -12.38 -6.87 1.55
C LYS A 64 -12.24 -7.32 3.00
N ASN A 65 -11.32 -8.21 3.29
CA ASN A 65 -11.11 -8.75 4.64
C ASN A 65 -10.73 -7.65 5.65
N PHE A 66 -9.90 -6.69 5.21
CA PHE A 66 -9.55 -5.52 6.03
C PHE A 66 -10.78 -4.66 6.37
N LEU A 67 -11.61 -4.35 5.37
CA LEU A 67 -12.82 -3.56 5.57
C LEU A 67 -13.88 -4.30 6.39
N ASP A 68 -14.01 -5.61 6.24
CA ASP A 68 -14.94 -6.43 7.00
C ASP A 68 -14.57 -6.49 8.49
N LYS A 69 -13.28 -6.60 8.78
CA LYS A 69 -12.75 -6.62 10.14
C LYS A 69 -12.83 -5.25 10.82
N ASN A 70 -12.63 -4.17 10.06
CA ASN A 70 -12.54 -2.81 10.57
C ASN A 70 -13.68 -1.96 9.99
N LYS A 71 -14.77 -1.80 10.72
CA LYS A 71 -16.00 -1.15 10.21
C LYS A 71 -15.83 0.32 9.85
N ASP A 72 -14.93 1.03 10.53
CA ASP A 72 -14.64 2.45 10.30
C ASP A 72 -13.43 2.68 9.39
N ALA A 73 -12.83 1.62 8.86
CA ALA A 73 -11.63 1.71 8.03
C ALA A 73 -11.93 2.26 6.63
N GLY A 74 -10.89 2.84 6.01
CA GLY A 74 -10.90 3.28 4.63
C GLY A 74 -9.71 2.71 3.84
N VAL A 75 -9.84 2.71 2.52
CA VAL A 75 -8.80 2.25 1.59
C VAL A 75 -8.48 3.33 0.58
N ILE A 76 -7.20 3.63 0.40
CA ILE A 76 -6.67 4.45 -0.68
C ILE A 76 -5.99 3.52 -1.68
N TYR A 77 -6.58 3.39 -2.84
CA TYR A 77 -6.09 2.52 -3.90
C TYR A 77 -5.44 3.34 -5.00
N PHE A 78 -4.13 3.30 -5.08
CA PHE A 78 -3.34 3.92 -6.14
C PHE A 78 -3.32 3.00 -7.34
N GLU A 79 -3.85 3.47 -8.45
CA GLU A 79 -4.11 2.67 -9.65
C GLU A 79 -3.32 3.23 -10.84
N SER A 80 -2.58 2.38 -11.53
CA SER A 80 -1.67 2.78 -12.62
C SER A 80 -2.00 2.18 -13.99
N GLU A 81 -3.00 1.30 -14.07
CA GLU A 81 -3.32 0.56 -15.30
C GLU A 81 -4.68 0.96 -15.92
N SER A 82 -5.46 1.78 -15.22
CA SER A 82 -6.86 2.13 -15.59
C SER A 82 -7.75 0.90 -15.81
N ALA A 83 -7.49 -0.17 -15.04
CA ALA A 83 -8.15 -1.46 -15.17
C ALA A 83 -9.22 -1.70 -14.09
N LEU A 84 -9.19 -0.95 -12.99
CA LEU A 84 -10.10 -1.13 -11.88
C LEU A 84 -11.42 -0.39 -12.13
N THR A 85 -12.53 -1.13 -12.13
CA THR A 85 -13.88 -0.58 -12.29
C THR A 85 -14.70 -0.74 -11.02
N LYS A 86 -15.74 0.08 -10.85
CA LYS A 86 -16.70 -0.05 -9.75
C LYS A 86 -17.30 -1.46 -9.71
N ASP A 87 -17.75 -1.94 -10.86
CA ASP A 87 -18.40 -3.25 -10.97
C ASP A 87 -17.46 -4.39 -10.53
N LEU A 88 -16.17 -4.30 -10.89
CA LEU A 88 -15.17 -5.27 -10.46
C LEU A 88 -14.97 -5.25 -8.93
N VAL A 89 -14.88 -4.07 -8.34
CA VAL A 89 -14.73 -3.87 -6.89
C VAL A 89 -15.93 -4.47 -6.15
N GLU A 90 -17.15 -4.13 -6.58
CA GLU A 90 -18.39 -4.60 -5.96
C GLU A 90 -18.63 -6.10 -6.18
N ALA A 91 -18.29 -6.64 -7.36
CA ALA A 91 -18.34 -8.08 -7.64
C ALA A 91 -17.40 -8.89 -6.75
N ARG A 92 -16.34 -8.28 -6.23
CA ARG A 92 -15.43 -8.89 -5.24
C ARG A 92 -15.91 -8.75 -3.79
N GLY A 93 -17.08 -8.14 -3.57
CA GLY A 93 -17.67 -7.93 -2.26
C GLY A 93 -16.98 -6.83 -1.44
N VAL A 94 -16.24 -5.94 -2.10
CA VAL A 94 -15.61 -4.77 -1.46
C VAL A 94 -16.65 -3.66 -1.34
N ASP A 95 -16.74 -3.04 -0.18
CA ASP A 95 -17.58 -1.86 0.05
C ASP A 95 -16.97 -0.65 -0.68
N SER A 96 -17.51 -0.33 -1.86
CA SER A 96 -17.02 0.75 -2.71
C SER A 96 -17.16 2.14 -2.08
N THR A 97 -18.00 2.30 -1.05
CA THR A 97 -18.18 3.59 -0.35
C THR A 97 -17.02 3.92 0.58
N ARG A 98 -16.20 2.93 0.93
CA ARG A 98 -15.04 3.06 1.81
C ARG A 98 -13.70 2.94 1.08
N MET A 99 -13.71 2.96 -0.25
CA MET A 99 -12.52 2.83 -1.09
C MET A 99 -12.41 4.03 -2.04
N VAL A 100 -11.28 4.73 -1.97
CA VAL A 100 -10.96 5.85 -2.87
C VAL A 100 -9.90 5.39 -3.86
N ILE A 101 -10.16 5.58 -5.15
CA ILE A 101 -9.20 5.31 -6.22
C ILE A 101 -8.46 6.59 -6.57
N VAL A 102 -7.14 6.51 -6.59
CA VAL A 102 -6.22 7.60 -6.95
C VAL A 102 -5.42 7.16 -8.17
N PRO A 103 -5.76 7.62 -9.39
CA PRO A 103 -4.95 7.35 -10.56
C PRO A 103 -3.55 7.96 -10.41
N VAL A 104 -2.51 7.19 -10.75
CA VAL A 104 -1.12 7.63 -10.73
C VAL A 104 -0.37 7.06 -11.93
N ALA A 105 0.44 7.89 -12.58
CA ALA A 105 1.24 7.49 -13.73
C ALA A 105 2.74 7.42 -13.41
N THR A 106 3.19 8.14 -12.39
CA THR A 106 4.61 8.21 -12.03
C THR A 106 4.88 7.86 -10.57
N VAL A 107 6.10 7.38 -10.30
CA VAL A 107 6.58 7.13 -8.93
C VAL A 107 6.54 8.40 -8.09
N GLN A 108 6.82 9.55 -8.70
CA GLN A 108 6.81 10.84 -8.03
C GLN A 108 5.40 11.26 -7.62
N GLU A 109 4.39 11.05 -8.49
CA GLU A 109 2.98 11.31 -8.15
C GLU A 109 2.51 10.41 -7.01
N PHE A 110 2.76 9.10 -7.12
CA PHE A 110 2.45 8.15 -6.06
C PHE A 110 3.05 8.57 -4.72
N ARG A 111 4.35 8.89 -4.70
CA ARG A 111 5.05 9.37 -3.50
C ARG A 111 4.40 10.64 -2.94
N HIS A 112 4.13 11.63 -3.80
CA HIS A 112 3.56 12.90 -3.36
C HIS A 112 2.16 12.71 -2.76
N GLN A 113 1.28 11.99 -3.44
CA GLN A 113 -0.10 11.78 -3.00
C GLN A 113 -0.15 10.95 -1.71
N SER A 114 0.63 9.86 -1.63
CA SER A 114 0.66 9.01 -0.44
C SER A 114 1.19 9.75 0.79
N ILE A 115 2.28 10.52 0.66
CA ILE A 115 2.81 11.33 1.76
C ILE A 115 1.79 12.36 2.22
N LYS A 116 1.12 13.06 1.29
CA LYS A 116 0.11 14.06 1.62
C LYS A 116 -1.07 13.47 2.42
N VAL A 117 -1.51 12.26 2.05
CA VAL A 117 -2.58 11.56 2.78
C VAL A 117 -2.10 11.15 4.16
N ILE A 118 -0.89 10.57 4.28
CA ILE A 118 -0.34 10.14 5.56
C ILE A 118 -0.15 11.33 6.50
N ASP A 119 0.39 12.45 6.01
CA ASP A 119 0.61 13.64 6.83
C ASP A 119 -0.71 14.17 7.39
N LYS A 120 -1.75 14.28 6.57
CA LYS A 120 -3.09 14.66 7.04
C LYS A 120 -3.70 13.66 8.02
N TYR A 121 -3.41 12.38 7.87
CA TYR A 121 -3.84 11.36 8.80
C TYR A 121 -3.15 11.49 10.15
N LEU A 122 -1.83 11.74 10.15
CA LEU A 122 -1.04 11.92 11.36
C LEU A 122 -1.31 13.25 12.10
N GLU A 123 -1.85 14.28 11.42
CA GLU A 123 -2.30 15.53 12.03
C GLU A 123 -3.56 15.34 12.88
N GLN A 124 -4.31 14.25 12.70
CA GLN A 124 -5.49 13.96 13.53
C GLN A 124 -5.06 13.49 14.92
N ASP A 125 -5.88 13.78 15.91
CA ASP A 125 -5.75 13.23 17.25
C ASP A 125 -5.74 11.69 17.17
N GLU A 126 -4.86 11.03 17.90
CA GLU A 126 -4.63 9.58 17.78
C GLU A 126 -5.89 8.76 18.03
N ASP A 127 -6.71 9.17 19.01
CA ASP A 127 -8.00 8.54 19.35
C ASP A 127 -9.07 8.67 18.25
N LYS A 128 -8.88 9.59 17.31
CA LYS A 128 -9.77 9.81 16.16
C LYS A 128 -9.31 9.12 14.87
N ARG A 129 -8.07 8.63 14.85
CA ARG A 129 -7.53 7.95 13.68
C ARG A 129 -8.26 6.65 13.43
N LYS A 130 -8.75 6.47 12.21
CA LYS A 130 -9.39 5.22 11.77
C LYS A 130 -8.40 4.39 10.98
N PRO A 131 -8.47 3.05 11.04
CA PRO A 131 -7.57 2.22 10.25
C PRO A 131 -7.65 2.57 8.78
N ILE A 132 -6.48 2.70 8.13
CA ILE A 132 -6.38 3.03 6.71
C ILE A 132 -5.43 2.06 6.02
N MET A 133 -5.80 1.59 4.84
CA MET A 133 -4.95 0.75 4.00
C MET A 133 -4.59 1.49 2.72
N PHE A 134 -3.30 1.44 2.35
CA PHE A 134 -2.82 1.85 1.04
C PHE A 134 -2.57 0.63 0.17
N VAL A 135 -3.04 0.68 -1.06
CA VAL A 135 -2.73 -0.30 -2.10
C VAL A 135 -2.11 0.43 -3.28
N LEU A 136 -1.06 -0.12 -3.87
CA LEU A 136 -0.49 0.34 -5.13
C LEU A 136 -0.52 -0.81 -6.15
N ASP A 137 -1.32 -0.65 -7.19
CA ASP A 137 -1.48 -1.62 -8.26
C ASP A 137 -1.37 -0.94 -9.64
N SER A 138 -0.26 -1.10 -10.32
CA SER A 138 0.96 -1.83 -9.97
C SER A 138 2.17 -0.89 -9.95
N LEU A 139 3.14 -1.18 -9.07
CA LEU A 139 4.42 -0.45 -9.07
C LEU A 139 5.16 -0.59 -10.41
N GLY A 140 5.02 -1.74 -11.08
CA GLY A 140 5.70 -2.04 -12.34
C GLY A 140 5.34 -1.10 -13.48
N MET A 141 4.11 -0.60 -13.50
CA MET A 141 3.58 0.28 -14.55
C MET A 141 3.90 1.76 -14.34
N LEU A 142 4.33 2.15 -13.15
CA LEU A 142 4.70 3.54 -12.90
C LEU A 142 5.97 3.92 -13.67
N SER A 143 5.89 5.00 -14.43
CA SER A 143 7.05 5.65 -15.05
C SER A 143 7.75 6.60 -14.07
N THR A 144 8.87 7.18 -14.48
CA THR A 144 9.39 8.39 -13.83
C THR A 144 8.90 9.64 -14.57
N THR A 145 8.91 10.79 -13.90
CA THR A 145 8.59 12.08 -14.56
C THR A 145 9.50 12.31 -15.77
N LYS A 146 10.77 11.88 -15.69
CA LYS A 146 11.71 11.98 -16.80
C LYS A 146 11.30 11.11 -17.99
N GLU A 147 10.95 9.84 -17.75
CA GLU A 147 10.47 8.92 -18.80
C GLU A 147 9.23 9.49 -19.51
N MET A 148 8.28 10.06 -18.74
CA MET A 148 7.08 10.69 -19.30
C MET A 148 7.42 11.90 -20.20
N THR A 149 8.33 12.77 -19.74
CA THR A 149 8.78 13.94 -20.52
C THR A 149 9.52 13.51 -21.78
N ASP A 150 10.48 12.59 -21.66
CA ASP A 150 11.28 12.11 -22.79
C ASP A 150 10.37 11.45 -23.85
N THR A 151 9.39 10.66 -23.43
CA THR A 151 8.40 10.04 -24.34
C THR A 151 7.57 11.09 -25.06
N ALA A 152 7.10 12.14 -24.36
CA ALA A 152 6.34 13.23 -24.97
C ALA A 152 7.16 14.01 -26.01
N GLU A 153 8.48 14.05 -25.85
CA GLU A 153 9.43 14.66 -26.80
C GLU A 153 9.90 13.70 -27.91
N GLY A 154 9.35 12.48 -27.96
CA GLY A 154 9.73 11.45 -28.93
C GLY A 154 11.10 10.84 -28.69
N LYS A 155 11.63 10.91 -27.49
CA LYS A 155 12.89 10.29 -27.09
C LYS A 155 12.66 8.92 -26.48
N GLU A 156 13.34 7.89 -26.99
CA GLU A 156 13.34 6.53 -26.42
C GLU A 156 14.44 6.37 -25.37
N THR A 157 14.36 7.13 -24.27
CA THR A 157 15.34 7.04 -23.19
C THR A 157 14.79 6.28 -22.00
N ARG A 158 15.56 5.31 -21.50
CA ARG A 158 15.27 4.61 -20.25
C ARG A 158 15.88 5.40 -19.09
N ASP A 159 15.07 5.73 -18.09
CA ASP A 159 15.59 6.37 -16.89
C ASP A 159 16.32 5.38 -15.99
N MET A 160 17.65 5.44 -16.04
CA MET A 160 18.53 4.59 -15.22
C MET A 160 18.44 4.92 -13.72
N THR A 161 17.80 6.02 -13.34
CA THR A 161 17.62 6.43 -11.93
C THR A 161 16.30 5.92 -11.34
N ARG A 162 15.42 5.26 -12.11
CA ARG A 162 14.10 4.79 -11.69
C ARG A 162 14.17 3.98 -10.39
N SER A 163 15.10 3.04 -10.27
CA SER A 163 15.28 2.23 -9.06
C SER A 163 15.63 3.05 -7.82
N GLN A 164 16.43 4.13 -7.99
CA GLN A 164 16.78 5.04 -6.90
C GLN A 164 15.58 5.88 -6.47
N ILE A 165 14.75 6.33 -7.42
CA ILE A 165 13.52 7.10 -7.15
C ILE A 165 12.51 6.23 -6.40
N VAL A 166 12.30 4.98 -6.83
CA VAL A 166 11.46 4.00 -6.15
C VAL A 166 11.97 3.76 -4.73
N LYS A 167 13.27 3.47 -4.56
CA LYS A 167 13.87 3.27 -3.25
C LYS A 167 13.69 4.48 -2.32
N ALA A 168 13.84 5.70 -2.85
CA ALA A 168 13.66 6.92 -2.09
C ALA A 168 12.19 7.11 -1.65
N ALA A 169 11.23 6.80 -2.52
CA ALA A 169 9.80 6.87 -2.20
C ALA A 169 9.44 5.92 -1.05
N PHE A 170 9.80 4.64 -1.16
CA PHE A 170 9.47 3.65 -0.14
C PHE A 170 10.22 3.86 1.18
N ARG A 171 11.45 4.40 1.17
CA ARG A 171 12.15 4.78 2.39
C ARG A 171 11.36 5.80 3.22
N VAL A 172 10.83 6.82 2.57
CA VAL A 172 10.04 7.86 3.26
C VAL A 172 8.72 7.26 3.77
N LEU A 173 8.04 6.46 2.95
CA LEU A 173 6.78 5.81 3.36
C LEU A 173 6.97 4.87 4.56
N THR A 174 8.02 4.04 4.55
CA THR A 174 8.33 3.13 5.67
C THR A 174 8.51 3.89 6.99
N LEU A 175 9.22 5.02 6.95
CA LEU A 175 9.44 5.84 8.15
C LEU A 175 8.15 6.50 8.67
N LYS A 176 7.22 6.84 7.78
CA LYS A 176 5.94 7.45 8.15
C LYS A 176 4.89 6.43 8.62
N LEU A 177 4.88 5.24 8.03
CA LEU A 177 3.96 4.16 8.40
C LEU A 177 4.35 3.44 9.70
N GLY A 178 5.59 3.58 10.16
CA GLY A 178 6.08 3.04 11.44
C GLY A 178 5.81 3.96 12.64
N LYS A 179 5.03 5.01 12.46
CA LYS A 179 4.57 5.93 13.49
C LYS A 179 3.07 5.70 13.72
#